data_272bcc2329eb4bef2f42217d69c2e719
#
_entry.id   272bcc2329eb4bef2f42217d69c2e719
#
_cell.length_a   1.000
_cell.length_b   1.000
_cell.length_c   1.000
_cell.angle_alpha   90.00
_cell.angle_beta   90.00
_cell.angle_gamma   90.00
#
_symmetry.space_group_name_H-M   'P 1'
#
loop_
_entity.id
_entity.type
_entity.pdbx_description
1 polymer ?
#
loop_
_entity_poly.entity_id
_entity_poly.type
_entity_poly.pdbx_seq_one_letter_code
_entity_poly.pdbx_strand_id
1 'polypeptide(L)'
;LPPKESTIPSDGHQFTFLFAATADTHKNFELLTEATRILEQRVGVGTFRTVLTIDGTENKYAQWLHSTWGNVSSLDFAGFMSRDKLQDTYASTDCLVFPSRIETWGLPISEFLPYNRPMLLSDLPFAHETAAGASAVGFFGPSSAVALADAMERVLQGDHTQLKPVPQRPLLAPSARSWAELFELLLSIEGATQP
;
A
#
# COMPACT_ATOMS: atom_id res chain seq x y z
N LEU A 1 -30.30 11.10 13.16
CA LEU A 1 -29.12 10.74 13.95
C LEU A 1 -28.20 11.96 14.00
N PRO A 2 -27.67 12.36 15.17
CA PRO A 2 -26.74 13.48 15.26
C PRO A 2 -25.46 13.11 14.51
N PRO A 3 -24.73 14.09 13.91
CA PRO A 3 -23.46 13.82 13.25
C PRO A 3 -22.49 13.23 14.28
N LYS A 4 -21.85 12.11 13.92
CA LYS A 4 -20.73 11.58 14.70
C LYS A 4 -19.63 12.64 14.74
N GLU A 5 -19.24 13.08 15.92
CA GLU A 5 -18.06 13.90 16.10
C GLU A 5 -16.88 13.15 15.51
N SER A 6 -16.26 13.73 14.49
CA SER A 6 -15.04 13.20 13.88
C SER A 6 -13.92 13.36 14.91
N THR A 7 -13.41 12.27 15.43
CA THR A 7 -12.18 12.24 16.21
C THR A 7 -10.96 12.37 15.27
N ILE A 8 -10.84 13.54 14.61
CA ILE A 8 -9.60 13.92 13.94
C ILE A 8 -8.60 14.24 15.05
N PRO A 9 -7.34 13.72 15.01
CA PRO A 9 -6.34 14.05 16.00
C PRO A 9 -6.17 15.57 16.12
N SER A 10 -6.28 16.10 17.33
CA SER A 10 -6.28 17.56 17.61
C SER A 10 -4.86 18.17 17.66
N ASP A 11 -3.84 17.44 17.24
CA ASP A 11 -2.43 17.82 17.29
C ASP A 11 -1.90 18.49 16.00
N GLY A 12 -2.77 18.75 15.02
CA GLY A 12 -2.39 19.32 13.72
C GLY A 12 -1.74 18.31 12.75
N HIS A 13 -1.67 17.03 13.12
CA HIS A 13 -1.20 15.97 12.24
C HIS A 13 -2.22 15.70 11.13
N GLN A 14 -1.82 15.91 9.87
CA GLN A 14 -2.62 15.54 8.71
C GLN A 14 -2.44 14.05 8.40
N PHE A 15 -3.53 13.26 8.46
CA PHE A 15 -3.49 11.83 8.21
C PHE A 15 -2.90 11.54 6.82
N THR A 16 -1.92 10.65 6.76
CA THR A 16 -1.17 10.36 5.54
C THR A 16 -1.40 8.93 5.06
N PHE A 17 -2.01 8.80 3.88
CA PHE A 17 -1.96 7.58 3.06
C PHE A 17 -0.73 7.64 2.16
N LEU A 18 -0.07 6.50 1.94
CA LEU A 18 1.07 6.39 1.04
C LEU A 18 0.87 5.27 0.03
N PHE A 19 1.20 5.53 -1.22
CA PHE A 19 1.42 4.52 -2.24
C PHE A 19 2.79 4.69 -2.88
N ALA A 20 3.72 3.78 -2.57
CA ALA A 20 5.06 3.76 -3.12
C ALA A 20 5.12 2.77 -4.30
N ALA A 21 5.26 3.28 -5.51
CA ALA A 21 5.35 2.48 -6.73
C ALA A 21 5.94 3.29 -7.89
N THR A 22 6.45 2.59 -8.91
CA THR A 22 6.79 3.15 -10.23
C THR A 22 5.53 3.42 -11.05
N ALA A 23 5.63 4.33 -12.02
CA ALA A 23 4.50 4.76 -12.86
C ALA A 23 4.14 3.73 -13.95
N ASP A 24 3.65 2.57 -13.52
CA ASP A 24 3.22 1.48 -14.40
C ASP A 24 1.71 1.25 -14.30
N THR A 25 1.05 0.93 -15.41
CA THR A 25 -0.43 0.80 -15.46
C THR A 25 -0.98 -0.31 -14.57
N HIS A 26 -0.23 -1.39 -14.35
CA HIS A 26 -0.64 -2.46 -13.45
C HIS A 26 -0.62 -2.06 -11.96
N LYS A 27 0.03 -0.95 -11.61
CA LYS A 27 0.03 -0.37 -10.26
C LYS A 27 -1.31 0.28 -9.90
N ASN A 28 -2.17 0.55 -10.89
CA ASN A 28 -3.55 0.97 -10.68
C ASN A 28 -3.69 2.30 -9.92
N PHE A 29 -2.83 3.27 -10.25
CA PHE A 29 -2.89 4.62 -9.66
C PHE A 29 -4.25 5.27 -9.87
N GLU A 30 -4.90 5.04 -11.01
CA GLU A 30 -6.21 5.59 -11.32
C GLU A 30 -7.28 5.22 -10.29
N LEU A 31 -7.22 4.01 -9.74
CA LEU A 31 -8.14 3.60 -8.69
C LEU A 31 -7.92 4.42 -7.40
N LEU A 32 -6.67 4.61 -7.01
CA LEU A 32 -6.34 5.35 -5.80
C LEU A 32 -6.61 6.85 -5.94
N THR A 33 -6.28 7.44 -7.09
CA THR A 33 -6.54 8.86 -7.35
C THR A 33 -8.04 9.15 -7.35
N GLU A 34 -8.85 8.29 -7.96
CA GLU A 34 -10.32 8.39 -7.93
C GLU A 34 -10.86 8.18 -6.50
N ALA A 35 -10.38 7.20 -5.75
CA ALA A 35 -10.78 6.97 -4.36
C ALA A 35 -10.42 8.17 -3.46
N THR A 36 -9.24 8.77 -3.66
CA THR A 36 -8.82 9.98 -2.94
C THR A 36 -9.75 11.15 -3.24
N ARG A 37 -10.12 11.36 -4.51
CA ARG A 37 -11.09 12.40 -4.89
C ARG A 37 -12.46 12.18 -4.23
N ILE A 38 -12.95 10.94 -4.23
CA ILE A 38 -14.23 10.58 -3.59
C ILE A 38 -14.15 10.87 -2.08
N LEU A 39 -13.07 10.47 -1.43
CA LEU A 39 -12.87 10.70 0.00
C LEU A 39 -12.78 12.20 0.32
N GLU A 40 -12.02 12.98 -0.47
CA GLU A 40 -11.92 14.44 -0.31
C GLU A 40 -13.29 15.12 -0.37
N GLN A 41 -14.17 14.69 -1.29
CA GLN A 41 -15.54 15.22 -1.39
C GLN A 41 -16.40 14.91 -0.17
N ARG A 42 -16.13 13.82 0.55
CA ARG A 42 -16.88 13.41 1.73
C ARG A 42 -16.43 14.08 3.01
N VAL A 43 -15.10 14.20 3.20
CA VAL A 43 -14.51 14.62 4.48
C VAL A 43 -13.92 16.03 4.46
N GLY A 44 -13.77 16.60 3.27
CA GLY A 44 -13.21 17.95 3.06
C GLY A 44 -11.69 17.95 2.86
N VAL A 45 -11.23 19.05 2.21
CA VAL A 45 -9.81 19.33 1.95
C VAL A 45 -9.06 19.56 3.27
N GLY A 46 -7.81 19.12 3.33
CA GLY A 46 -6.92 19.32 4.48
C GLY A 46 -7.06 18.29 5.60
N THR A 47 -8.08 17.40 5.55
CA THR A 47 -8.30 16.36 6.55
C THR A 47 -7.23 15.25 6.44
N PHE A 48 -6.83 14.93 5.24
CA PHE A 48 -5.84 13.89 4.94
C PHE A 48 -5.04 14.25 3.68
N ARG A 49 -4.00 13.50 3.41
CA ARG A 49 -3.28 13.50 2.13
C ARG A 49 -2.98 12.08 1.67
N THR A 50 -2.89 11.90 0.36
CA THR A 50 -2.45 10.66 -0.30
C THR A 50 -1.17 10.95 -1.07
N VAL A 51 -0.05 10.43 -0.58
CA VAL A 51 1.27 10.61 -1.16
C VAL A 51 1.53 9.54 -2.21
N LEU A 52 1.91 9.97 -3.42
CA LEU A 52 2.27 9.12 -4.55
C LEU A 52 3.74 9.35 -4.88
N THR A 53 4.53 8.28 -5.06
CA THR A 53 5.96 8.40 -5.41
C THR A 53 6.21 8.61 -6.90
N ILE A 54 5.32 9.32 -7.57
CA ILE A 54 5.40 9.78 -8.95
C ILE A 54 5.07 11.27 -9.02
N ASP A 55 5.58 12.00 -10.02
CA ASP A 55 5.32 13.44 -10.19
C ASP A 55 4.74 13.82 -11.56
N GLY A 56 4.58 12.85 -12.45
CA GLY A 56 4.05 13.07 -13.80
C GLY A 56 5.13 13.22 -14.87
N THR A 57 6.42 13.18 -14.51
CA THR A 57 7.52 13.31 -15.48
C THR A 57 8.09 11.96 -15.94
N GLU A 58 7.75 10.86 -15.27
CA GLU A 58 8.35 9.55 -15.47
C GLU A 58 8.03 8.94 -16.85
N ASN A 59 6.78 9.07 -17.29
CA ASN A 59 6.31 8.55 -18.58
C ASN A 59 4.94 9.13 -18.97
N LYS A 60 4.39 8.71 -20.13
CA LYS A 60 3.09 9.20 -20.63
C LYS A 60 1.92 8.85 -19.71
N TYR A 61 1.99 7.73 -19.00
CA TYR A 61 0.96 7.32 -18.05
C TYR A 61 0.99 8.22 -16.80
N ALA A 62 2.16 8.49 -16.23
CA ALA A 62 2.31 9.42 -15.13
C ALA A 62 1.87 10.85 -15.52
N GLN A 63 2.25 11.31 -16.72
CA GLN A 63 1.81 12.60 -17.24
C GLN A 63 0.29 12.70 -17.35
N TRP A 64 -0.35 11.64 -17.84
CA TRP A 64 -1.81 11.57 -17.93
C TRP A 64 -2.44 11.58 -16.52
N LEU A 65 -1.92 10.81 -15.57
CA LEU A 65 -2.41 10.81 -14.18
C LEU A 65 -2.33 12.22 -13.58
N HIS A 66 -1.17 12.86 -13.67
CA HIS A 66 -0.97 14.20 -13.11
C HIS A 66 -1.88 15.24 -13.80
N SER A 67 -2.04 15.19 -15.13
CA SER A 67 -2.93 16.11 -15.84
C SER A 67 -4.41 15.92 -15.49
N THR A 68 -4.81 14.69 -15.18
CA THR A 68 -6.21 14.35 -14.86
C THR A 68 -6.55 14.63 -13.40
N TRP A 69 -5.63 14.36 -12.48
CA TRP A 69 -5.88 14.31 -11.04
C TRP A 69 -5.10 15.35 -10.23
N GLY A 70 -4.17 16.08 -10.84
CA GLY A 70 -3.32 17.06 -10.13
C GLY A 70 -4.07 18.23 -9.50
N ASN A 71 -5.36 18.40 -9.78
CA ASN A 71 -6.24 19.39 -9.15
C ASN A 71 -6.96 18.87 -7.89
N VAL A 72 -6.81 17.60 -7.53
CA VAL A 72 -7.34 17.04 -6.28
C VAL A 72 -6.38 17.43 -5.14
N SER A 73 -6.85 18.27 -4.24
CA SER A 73 -6.00 18.93 -3.21
C SER A 73 -5.38 17.94 -2.22
N SER A 74 -6.03 16.80 -1.98
CA SER A 74 -5.53 15.74 -1.08
C SER A 74 -4.55 14.78 -1.75
N LEU A 75 -4.26 14.93 -3.07
CA LEU A 75 -3.20 14.17 -3.75
C LEU A 75 -1.88 14.94 -3.70
N ASP A 76 -0.83 14.26 -3.27
CA ASP A 76 0.55 14.74 -3.26
C ASP A 76 1.38 13.90 -4.24
N PHE A 77 1.67 14.45 -5.41
CA PHE A 77 2.55 13.86 -6.42
C PHE A 77 4.01 14.16 -6.05
N ALA A 78 4.53 13.46 -5.05
CA ALA A 78 5.81 13.74 -4.40
C ALA A 78 7.05 13.34 -5.22
N GLY A 79 6.85 12.60 -6.32
CA GLY A 79 7.92 12.13 -7.18
C GLY A 79 8.77 11.02 -6.59
N PHE A 80 9.81 10.64 -7.33
CA PHE A 80 10.74 9.60 -6.92
C PHE A 80 11.39 9.89 -5.56
N MET A 81 11.45 8.90 -4.71
CA MET A 81 12.11 8.98 -3.40
C MET A 81 13.33 8.07 -3.37
N SER A 82 14.45 8.58 -2.87
CA SER A 82 15.59 7.74 -2.49
C SER A 82 15.16 6.75 -1.40
N ARG A 83 15.93 5.68 -1.22
CA ARG A 83 15.63 4.67 -0.20
C ARG A 83 15.48 5.27 1.19
N ASP A 84 16.41 6.14 1.59
CA ASP A 84 16.40 6.77 2.91
C ASP A 84 15.15 7.65 3.09
N LYS A 85 14.84 8.50 2.08
CA LYS A 85 13.63 9.32 2.10
C LYS A 85 12.34 8.47 2.16
N LEU A 86 12.31 7.32 1.46
CA LEU A 86 11.16 6.43 1.49
C LEU A 86 10.99 5.81 2.89
N GLN A 87 12.09 5.43 3.56
CA GLN A 87 12.04 4.92 4.94
C GLN A 87 11.51 5.97 5.91
N ASP A 88 11.98 7.23 5.81
CA ASP A 88 11.46 8.35 6.61
C ASP A 88 9.96 8.60 6.32
N THR A 89 9.56 8.45 5.05
CA THR A 89 8.15 8.57 4.64
C THR A 89 7.31 7.44 5.24
N TYR A 90 7.78 6.19 5.21
CA TYR A 90 7.10 5.08 5.88
C TYR A 90 6.92 5.36 7.38
N ALA A 91 7.94 5.89 8.04
CA ALA A 91 7.88 6.21 9.47
C ALA A 91 6.81 7.28 9.81
N SER A 92 6.48 8.16 8.88
CA SER A 92 5.45 9.21 9.05
C SER A 92 4.10 8.86 8.42
N THR A 93 3.97 7.71 7.75
CA THR A 93 2.75 7.27 7.07
C THR A 93 1.80 6.61 8.07
N ASP A 94 0.52 6.97 8.07
CA ASP A 94 -0.50 6.39 8.93
C ASP A 94 -1.11 5.11 8.34
N CYS A 95 -1.21 5.03 7.02
CA CYS A 95 -1.76 3.87 6.32
C CYS A 95 -1.09 3.68 4.95
N LEU A 96 -0.59 2.48 4.69
CA LEU A 96 -0.17 2.11 3.33
C LEU A 96 -1.39 1.71 2.50
N VAL A 97 -1.51 2.24 1.28
CA VAL A 97 -2.51 1.77 0.30
C VAL A 97 -1.79 1.15 -0.88
N PHE A 98 -2.15 -0.07 -1.25
CA PHE A 98 -1.47 -0.80 -2.32
C PHE A 98 -2.47 -1.41 -3.31
N PRO A 99 -2.89 -0.64 -4.35
CA PRO A 99 -3.97 -0.99 -5.26
C PRO A 99 -3.54 -1.82 -6.47
N SER A 100 -2.28 -2.25 -6.55
CA SER A 100 -1.72 -2.98 -7.69
C SER A 100 -2.58 -4.18 -8.10
N ARG A 101 -2.69 -4.41 -9.40
CA ARG A 101 -3.43 -5.54 -9.98
C ARG A 101 -2.57 -6.78 -10.16
N ILE A 102 -1.26 -6.59 -10.31
CA ILE A 102 -0.27 -7.66 -10.48
C ILE A 102 1.03 -7.26 -9.80
N GLU A 103 1.61 -8.19 -9.07
CA GLU A 103 2.95 -8.08 -8.48
C GLU A 103 3.64 -9.43 -8.48
N THR A 104 4.96 -9.41 -8.56
CA THR A 104 5.77 -10.59 -8.25
C THR A 104 5.92 -10.79 -6.75
N TRP A 105 5.99 -9.68 -5.99
CA TRP A 105 6.09 -9.72 -4.53
C TRP A 105 5.34 -8.56 -3.85
N GLY A 106 5.58 -7.30 -4.24
CA GLY A 106 5.04 -6.13 -3.59
C GLY A 106 5.95 -5.64 -2.45
N LEU A 107 7.21 -5.33 -2.77
CA LEU A 107 8.22 -4.88 -1.80
C LEU A 107 7.74 -3.82 -0.81
N PRO A 108 6.99 -2.77 -1.20
CA PRO A 108 6.51 -1.76 -0.26
C PRO A 108 5.64 -2.32 0.87
N ILE A 109 4.90 -3.41 0.63
CA ILE A 109 4.13 -4.09 1.68
C ILE A 109 5.09 -4.67 2.73
N SER A 110 6.12 -5.43 2.28
CA SER A 110 7.13 -6.01 3.17
C SER A 110 7.95 -4.96 3.92
N GLU A 111 8.28 -3.85 3.24
CA GLU A 111 9.04 -2.75 3.83
C GLU A 111 8.23 -1.97 4.87
N PHE A 112 6.90 -1.95 4.74
CA PHE A 112 6.02 -1.27 5.67
C PHE A 112 5.63 -2.12 6.89
N LEU A 113 5.72 -3.45 6.82
CA LEU A 113 5.40 -4.38 7.92
C LEU A 113 6.02 -3.99 9.28
N PRO A 114 7.32 -3.60 9.36
CA PRO A 114 7.95 -3.27 10.65
C PRO A 114 7.32 -2.08 11.38
N TYR A 115 6.61 -1.21 10.67
CA TYR A 115 5.96 -0.04 11.29
C TYR A 115 4.67 -0.39 12.01
N ASN A 116 4.13 -1.60 11.83
CA ASN A 116 2.94 -2.12 12.53
C ASN A 116 1.73 -1.17 12.44
N ARG A 117 1.52 -0.57 11.29
CA ARG A 117 0.43 0.37 10.98
C ARG A 117 -0.56 -0.24 9.99
N PRO A 118 -1.78 0.33 9.86
CA PRO A 118 -2.78 -0.11 8.89
C PRO A 118 -2.27 -0.20 7.46
N MET A 119 -2.73 -1.24 6.76
CA MET A 119 -2.54 -1.38 5.32
C MET A 119 -3.88 -1.67 4.64
N LEU A 120 -4.14 -1.03 3.49
CA LEU A 120 -5.24 -1.31 2.59
C LEU A 120 -4.66 -1.90 1.30
N LEU A 121 -4.93 -3.16 1.02
CA LEU A 121 -4.30 -3.92 -0.06
C LEU A 121 -5.34 -4.46 -1.04
N SER A 122 -5.00 -4.55 -2.32
CA SER A 122 -5.82 -5.28 -3.29
C SER A 122 -6.07 -6.70 -2.84
N ASP A 123 -7.32 -7.18 -2.92
CA ASP A 123 -7.70 -8.56 -2.58
C ASP A 123 -7.24 -9.52 -3.69
N LEU A 124 -5.93 -9.77 -3.72
CA LEU A 124 -5.24 -10.61 -4.71
C LEU A 124 -4.21 -11.51 -4.03
N PRO A 125 -3.91 -12.69 -4.62
CA PRO A 125 -3.04 -13.69 -3.98
C PRO A 125 -1.69 -13.17 -3.49
N PHE A 126 -1.01 -12.32 -4.27
CA PHE A 126 0.29 -11.75 -3.88
C PHE A 126 0.19 -10.91 -2.59
N ALA A 127 -0.89 -10.14 -2.43
CA ALA A 127 -1.05 -9.25 -1.28
C ALA A 127 -1.26 -10.04 0.03
N HIS A 128 -2.00 -11.14 -0.03
CA HIS A 128 -2.16 -12.06 1.11
C HIS A 128 -0.85 -12.76 1.48
N GLU A 129 -0.03 -13.08 0.49
CA GLU A 129 1.27 -13.71 0.72
C GLU A 129 2.27 -12.72 1.32
N THR A 130 2.41 -11.54 0.69
CA THR A 130 3.40 -10.54 1.09
C THR A 130 3.05 -9.89 2.44
N ALA A 131 1.76 -9.76 2.76
CA ALA A 131 1.31 -9.21 4.04
C ALA A 131 1.33 -10.23 5.19
N ALA A 132 1.83 -11.46 4.98
CA ALA A 132 1.89 -12.47 6.03
C ALA A 132 2.63 -11.96 7.27
N GLY A 133 1.98 -12.02 8.44
CA GLY A 133 2.49 -11.48 9.71
C GLY A 133 2.07 -10.04 10.01
N ALA A 134 1.38 -9.36 9.10
CA ALA A 134 0.84 -8.03 9.38
C ALA A 134 -0.29 -8.09 10.42
N SER A 135 -0.37 -7.08 11.28
CA SER A 135 -1.36 -7.01 12.37
C SER A 135 -2.71 -6.40 11.94
N ALA A 136 -2.72 -5.53 10.93
CA ALA A 136 -3.87 -4.70 10.59
C ALA A 136 -4.01 -4.47 9.08
N VAL A 137 -4.66 -5.39 8.37
CA VAL A 137 -4.84 -5.33 6.92
C VAL A 137 -6.33 -5.33 6.55
N GLY A 138 -6.72 -4.37 5.72
CA GLY A 138 -7.99 -4.36 5.01
C GLY A 138 -7.77 -4.74 3.54
N PHE A 139 -8.50 -5.75 3.06
CA PHE A 139 -8.46 -6.11 1.64
C PHE A 139 -9.64 -5.50 0.90
N PHE A 140 -9.40 -5.02 -0.32
CA PHE A 140 -10.44 -4.42 -1.17
C PHE A 140 -10.35 -4.92 -2.61
N GLY A 141 -11.50 -4.94 -3.29
CA GLY A 141 -11.57 -5.30 -4.72
C GLY A 141 -10.85 -4.25 -5.60
N PRO A 142 -9.91 -4.67 -6.48
CA PRO A 142 -9.05 -3.74 -7.23
C PRO A 142 -9.73 -3.00 -8.39
N SER A 143 -11.07 -3.02 -8.45
CA SER A 143 -11.86 -2.39 -9.52
C SER A 143 -12.90 -1.37 -9.02
N SER A 144 -13.00 -1.13 -7.70
CA SER A 144 -13.98 -0.20 -7.14
C SER A 144 -13.31 0.92 -6.32
N ALA A 145 -13.23 2.10 -6.91
CA ALA A 145 -12.72 3.29 -6.23
C ALA A 145 -13.63 3.70 -5.03
N VAL A 146 -14.93 3.44 -5.14
CA VAL A 146 -15.87 3.69 -4.04
C VAL A 146 -15.56 2.78 -2.85
N ALA A 147 -15.36 1.47 -3.08
CA ALA A 147 -15.02 0.54 -2.00
C ALA A 147 -13.67 0.88 -1.35
N LEU A 148 -12.67 1.32 -2.13
CA LEU A 148 -11.41 1.80 -1.57
C LEU A 148 -11.60 3.08 -0.76
N ALA A 149 -12.39 4.06 -1.26
CA ALA A 149 -12.71 5.27 -0.53
C ALA A 149 -13.44 4.97 0.80
N ASP A 150 -14.38 4.02 0.81
CA ASP A 150 -15.05 3.57 2.03
C ASP A 150 -14.07 2.97 3.05
N ALA A 151 -13.12 2.17 2.58
CA ALA A 151 -12.08 1.59 3.42
C ALA A 151 -11.12 2.66 3.98
N MET A 152 -10.71 3.61 3.15
CA MET A 152 -9.86 4.75 3.56
C MET A 152 -10.58 5.63 4.58
N GLU A 153 -11.86 5.92 4.36
CA GLU A 153 -12.68 6.74 5.27
C GLU A 153 -12.77 6.11 6.67
N ARG A 154 -13.00 4.80 6.75
CA ARG A 154 -13.04 4.07 8.03
C ARG A 154 -11.72 4.18 8.78
N VAL A 155 -10.60 3.92 8.09
CA VAL A 155 -9.26 4.02 8.71
C VAL A 155 -8.99 5.45 9.18
N LEU A 156 -9.33 6.47 8.38
CA LEU A 156 -9.21 7.88 8.73
C LEU A 156 -10.02 8.24 10.00
N GLN A 157 -11.22 7.65 10.16
CA GLN A 157 -12.09 7.84 11.31
C GLN A 157 -11.70 6.98 12.53
N GLY A 158 -10.60 6.20 12.47
CA GLY A 158 -10.19 5.28 13.52
C GLY A 158 -11.06 4.02 13.63
N ASP A 159 -11.93 3.76 12.66
CA ASP A 159 -12.69 2.50 12.59
C ASP A 159 -11.82 1.41 11.94
N HIS A 160 -11.16 0.63 12.77
CA HIS A 160 -10.30 -0.49 12.35
C HIS A 160 -11.03 -1.84 12.33
N THR A 161 -12.35 -1.89 12.45
CA THR A 161 -13.13 -3.16 12.52
C THR A 161 -13.00 -4.03 11.28
N GLN A 162 -12.72 -3.42 10.12
CA GLN A 162 -12.44 -4.12 8.86
C GLN A 162 -11.01 -4.66 8.76
N LEU A 163 -10.07 -4.16 9.58
CA LEU A 163 -8.67 -4.59 9.55
C LEU A 163 -8.52 -5.90 10.32
N LYS A 164 -7.81 -6.85 9.73
CA LYS A 164 -7.55 -8.17 10.32
C LYS A 164 -6.07 -8.48 10.27
N PRO A 165 -5.55 -9.23 11.24
CA PRO A 165 -4.21 -9.78 11.13
C PRO A 165 -4.14 -10.81 10.00
N VAL A 166 -3.04 -10.79 9.26
CA VAL A 166 -2.75 -11.82 8.25
C VAL A 166 -1.85 -12.87 8.89
N PRO A 167 -2.28 -14.12 9.02
CA PRO A 167 -1.48 -15.16 9.65
C PRO A 167 -0.13 -15.34 8.98
N GLN A 168 0.92 -15.55 9.79
CA GLN A 168 2.22 -15.96 9.28
C GLN A 168 2.08 -17.33 8.60
N ARG A 169 2.54 -17.45 7.37
CA ARG A 169 2.59 -18.76 6.70
C ARG A 169 3.91 -19.46 7.06
N PRO A 170 3.88 -20.70 7.53
CA PRO A 170 5.09 -21.47 7.72
C PRO A 170 5.78 -21.69 6.37
N LEU A 171 7.09 -21.53 6.34
CA LEU A 171 7.87 -21.91 5.17
C LEU A 171 7.81 -23.44 5.02
N LEU A 172 7.28 -23.90 3.89
CA LEU A 172 7.27 -25.31 3.56
C LEU A 172 8.64 -25.73 3.02
N ALA A 173 9.10 -26.92 3.40
CA ALA A 173 10.33 -27.48 2.82
C ALA A 173 10.07 -27.92 1.35
N PRO A 174 11.08 -27.77 0.46
CA PRO A 174 12.41 -27.21 0.70
C PRO A 174 12.37 -25.67 0.77
N SER A 175 13.02 -25.10 1.77
CA SER A 175 13.12 -23.65 1.95
C SER A 175 14.50 -23.25 2.44
N ALA A 176 14.96 -22.06 2.05
CA ALA A 176 16.23 -21.49 2.49
C ALA A 176 15.99 -20.10 3.10
N ARG A 177 16.65 -19.81 4.22
CA ARG A 177 16.59 -18.53 4.93
C ARG A 177 17.77 -17.60 4.65
N SER A 178 18.78 -18.14 3.95
CA SER A 178 19.97 -17.41 3.55
C SER A 178 20.45 -17.88 2.19
N TRP A 179 21.29 -17.08 1.54
CA TRP A 179 21.93 -17.47 0.29
C TRP A 179 22.80 -18.73 0.46
N ALA A 180 23.50 -18.90 1.59
CA ALA A 180 24.31 -20.08 1.88
C ALA A 180 23.42 -21.33 1.92
N GLU A 181 22.32 -21.31 2.69
CA GLU A 181 21.36 -22.42 2.73
C GLU A 181 20.75 -22.73 1.36
N LEU A 182 20.46 -21.70 0.54
CA LEU A 182 19.95 -21.90 -0.81
C LEU A 182 20.96 -22.62 -1.70
N PHE A 183 22.22 -22.22 -1.66
CA PHE A 183 23.28 -22.89 -2.43
C PHE A 183 23.51 -24.33 -1.97
N GLU A 184 23.52 -24.59 -0.65
CA GLU A 184 23.62 -25.94 -0.12
C GLU A 184 22.45 -26.81 -0.57
N LEU A 185 21.22 -26.28 -0.54
CA LEU A 185 20.03 -26.98 -1.00
C LEU A 185 20.12 -27.31 -2.49
N LEU A 186 20.48 -26.36 -3.34
CA LEU A 186 20.58 -26.56 -4.79
C LEU A 186 21.67 -27.60 -5.14
N LEU A 187 22.84 -27.51 -4.49
CA LEU A 187 23.94 -28.45 -4.73
C LEU A 187 23.63 -29.87 -4.23
N SER A 188 22.83 -30.00 -3.16
CA SER A 188 22.40 -31.31 -2.66
C SER A 188 21.39 -32.01 -3.59
N ILE A 189 20.57 -31.25 -4.33
CA ILE A 189 19.60 -31.78 -5.31
C ILE A 189 20.33 -32.32 -6.55
N GLU A 190 21.42 -31.69 -7.00
CA GLU A 190 22.19 -32.16 -8.15
C GLU A 190 22.91 -33.51 -7.88
N GLY A 191 23.24 -33.80 -6.61
CA GLY A 191 23.84 -35.09 -6.23
C GLY A 191 22.86 -36.27 -6.21
N ALA A 192 21.56 -36.02 -6.28
CA ALA A 192 20.51 -37.06 -6.22
C ALA A 192 20.07 -37.57 -7.62
N THR A 193 20.59 -37.00 -8.71
CA THR A 193 20.20 -37.35 -10.10
C THR A 193 21.33 -37.98 -10.90
N GLN A 194 22.06 -38.95 -10.35
CA GLN A 194 22.82 -39.88 -11.15
C GLN A 194 22.24 -41.29 -10.97
N PRO A 195 21.85 -41.95 -12.09
CA PRO A 195 21.34 -43.32 -12.10
C PRO A 195 22.40 -44.36 -11.82
#